data_318bbceb504c3b9744ee648b5c0a29a7
#
_entry.id   318bbceb504c3b9744ee648b5c0a29a7
#
_cell.length_a   1.000
_cell.length_b   1.000
_cell.length_c   1.000
_cell.angle_alpha   90.00
_cell.angle_beta   90.00
_cell.angle_gamma   90.00
#
_symmetry.space_group_name_H-M   'P 1'
#
loop_
_entity.id
_entity.type
_entity.pdbx_description
1 polymer ?
#
loop_
_entity_poly.entity_id
_entity_poly.type
_entity_poly.pdbx_seq_one_letter_code
_entity_poly.pdbx_strand_id
1 'polypeptide(L)'
;MDENVKKNYEYWCTSPIFDDATKSELKSLEGNEDEIFDRFYRELEFGTGGLRGVIGAGTNRMNFYTVGKATQGLANFINKQGAAAKGVAIAFDSRRMSPEFADTAACVLAANGIKAYIFDSLRPTPELSFAVRELGCVAGINTVSYTHLRAHETRGNL
;
A
#
# COMPACT_ATOMS: atom_id res chain seq x y z
N MET A 1 -22.00 15.20 -8.33
CA MET A 1 -20.64 14.60 -8.12
C MET A 1 -19.58 15.61 -8.59
N ASP A 2 -18.50 15.77 -7.81
CA ASP A 2 -17.35 16.63 -8.17
C ASP A 2 -16.71 16.19 -9.49
N GLU A 3 -16.31 17.14 -10.34
CA GLU A 3 -15.79 16.85 -11.70
C GLU A 3 -14.47 16.04 -11.66
N ASN A 4 -13.61 16.31 -10.68
CA ASN A 4 -12.36 15.57 -10.48
C ASN A 4 -12.62 14.13 -10.05
N VAL A 5 -13.59 13.93 -9.16
CA VAL A 5 -14.02 12.59 -8.70
C VAL A 5 -14.53 11.77 -9.87
N LYS A 6 -15.39 12.36 -10.69
CA LYS A 6 -15.94 11.72 -11.89
C LYS A 6 -14.84 11.33 -12.88
N LYS A 7 -13.92 12.25 -13.17
CA LYS A 7 -12.78 12.00 -14.06
C LYS A 7 -11.88 10.87 -13.56
N ASN A 8 -11.58 10.83 -12.28
CA ASN A 8 -10.75 9.77 -11.68
C ASN A 8 -11.48 8.41 -11.75
N TYR A 9 -12.77 8.38 -11.43
CA TYR A 9 -13.58 7.16 -11.53
C TYR A 9 -13.63 6.62 -12.96
N GLU A 10 -13.94 7.48 -13.96
CA GLU A 10 -13.97 7.10 -15.36
C GLU A 10 -12.61 6.59 -15.85
N TYR A 11 -11.52 7.25 -15.45
CA TYR A 11 -10.16 6.83 -15.77
C TYR A 11 -9.86 5.43 -15.23
N TRP A 12 -10.24 5.14 -13.99
CA TRP A 12 -10.03 3.82 -13.40
C TRP A 12 -10.89 2.73 -14.05
N CYS A 13 -12.09 3.07 -14.51
CA CYS A 13 -12.97 2.15 -15.21
C CYS A 13 -12.51 1.79 -16.64
N THR A 14 -11.80 2.71 -17.31
CA THR A 14 -11.50 2.59 -18.76
C THR A 14 -10.05 2.32 -19.08
N SER A 15 -9.12 2.79 -18.25
CA SER A 15 -7.69 2.67 -18.52
C SER A 15 -7.23 1.20 -18.54
N PRO A 16 -6.36 0.82 -19.48
CA PRO A 16 -5.80 -0.53 -19.56
C PRO A 16 -4.80 -0.86 -18.41
N ILE A 17 -4.41 0.14 -17.61
CA ILE A 17 -3.50 -0.03 -16.46
C ILE A 17 -4.17 -0.87 -15.37
N PHE A 18 -5.49 -0.73 -15.20
CA PHE A 18 -6.24 -1.42 -14.16
C PHE A 18 -6.73 -2.78 -14.64
N ASP A 19 -6.67 -3.77 -13.74
CA ASP A 19 -7.13 -5.12 -14.02
C ASP A 19 -8.67 -5.20 -14.10
N ASP A 20 -9.16 -6.33 -14.66
CA ASP A 20 -10.60 -6.52 -14.86
C ASP A 20 -11.39 -6.67 -13.55
N ALA A 21 -10.77 -7.17 -12.48
CA ALA A 21 -11.41 -7.29 -11.18
C ALA A 21 -11.65 -5.90 -10.57
N THR A 22 -10.64 -5.03 -10.62
CA THR A 22 -10.74 -3.62 -10.20
C THR A 22 -11.83 -2.87 -10.98
N LYS A 23 -11.87 -3.05 -12.32
CA LYS A 23 -12.89 -2.42 -13.17
C LYS A 23 -14.29 -2.96 -12.88
N SER A 24 -14.43 -4.25 -12.62
CA SER A 24 -15.70 -4.88 -12.28
C SER A 24 -16.22 -4.40 -10.93
N GLU A 25 -15.34 -4.27 -9.94
CA GLU A 25 -15.68 -3.70 -8.63
C GLU A 25 -16.22 -2.26 -8.80
N LEU A 26 -15.53 -1.42 -9.57
CA LEU A 26 -15.94 -0.04 -9.79
C LEU A 26 -17.26 0.06 -10.56
N LYS A 27 -17.46 -0.77 -11.59
CA LYS A 27 -18.72 -0.81 -12.34
C LYS A 27 -19.92 -1.21 -11.47
N SER A 28 -19.71 -2.05 -10.46
CA SER A 28 -20.78 -2.42 -9.52
C SER A 28 -21.24 -1.25 -8.63
N LEU A 29 -20.52 -0.15 -8.62
CA LEU A 29 -20.84 1.07 -7.88
C LEU A 29 -21.61 2.09 -8.75
N GLU A 30 -21.86 1.78 -10.00
CA GLU A 30 -22.58 2.67 -10.91
C GLU A 30 -23.94 3.05 -10.32
N GLY A 31 -24.20 4.36 -10.20
CA GLY A 31 -25.39 4.92 -9.55
C GLY A 31 -25.24 5.18 -8.05
N ASN A 32 -24.15 4.75 -7.38
CA ASN A 32 -23.86 5.05 -5.98
C ASN A 32 -22.83 6.19 -5.88
N GLU A 33 -23.30 7.43 -6.04
CA GLU A 33 -22.41 8.61 -6.07
C GLU A 33 -21.67 8.84 -4.77
N ASP A 34 -22.24 8.49 -3.63
CA ASP A 34 -21.61 8.68 -2.31
C ASP A 34 -20.40 7.75 -2.15
N GLU A 35 -20.54 6.49 -2.54
CA GLU A 35 -19.42 5.52 -2.49
C GLU A 35 -18.33 5.86 -3.51
N ILE A 36 -18.71 6.30 -4.73
CA ILE A 36 -17.75 6.76 -5.75
C ILE A 36 -17.01 7.99 -5.22
N PHE A 37 -17.72 8.95 -4.61
CA PHE A 37 -17.09 10.12 -4.02
C PHE A 37 -16.09 9.73 -2.94
N ASP A 38 -16.46 8.88 -1.97
CA ASP A 38 -15.57 8.44 -0.89
C ASP A 38 -14.31 7.73 -1.38
N ARG A 39 -14.38 7.03 -2.51
CA ARG A 39 -13.24 6.34 -3.11
C ARG A 39 -12.29 7.24 -3.89
N PHE A 40 -12.75 8.39 -4.39
CA PHE A 40 -11.98 9.20 -5.34
C PHE A 40 -11.81 10.67 -4.98
N TYR A 41 -12.39 11.16 -3.84
CA TYR A 41 -12.31 12.59 -3.48
C TYR A 41 -10.90 13.03 -3.09
N ARG A 42 -10.03 12.08 -2.76
CA ARG A 42 -8.61 12.32 -2.45
C ARG A 42 -7.75 11.12 -2.77
N GLU A 43 -6.45 11.30 -2.69
CA GLU A 43 -5.50 10.21 -2.65
C GLU A 43 -5.29 9.73 -1.21
N LEU A 44 -4.91 8.46 -1.06
CA LEU A 44 -4.52 7.91 0.22
C LEU A 44 -3.20 8.53 0.66
N GLU A 45 -3.18 9.11 1.86
CA GLU A 45 -2.03 9.84 2.39
C GLU A 45 -1.33 9.07 3.52
N PHE A 46 -0.02 9.30 3.66
CA PHE A 46 0.73 8.83 4.81
C PHE A 46 0.37 9.64 6.05
N GLY A 47 -0.20 8.94 7.05
CA GLY A 47 -0.35 9.49 8.39
C GLY A 47 0.87 9.16 9.28
N THR A 48 0.82 9.58 10.55
CA THR A 48 1.88 9.31 11.56
C THR A 48 2.21 7.82 11.73
N GLY A 49 1.27 6.94 11.45
CA GLY A 49 1.43 5.48 11.56
C GLY A 49 1.49 4.74 10.22
N GLY A 50 1.88 5.43 9.14
CA GLY A 50 1.97 4.83 7.80
C GLY A 50 0.74 5.07 6.93
N LEU A 51 0.68 4.39 5.78
CA LEU A 51 -0.44 4.43 4.85
C LEU A 51 -1.56 3.53 5.37
N ARG A 52 -2.78 4.06 5.50
CA ARG A 52 -3.94 3.33 6.03
C ARG A 52 -5.19 3.65 5.24
N GLY A 53 -6.01 2.63 4.98
CA GLY A 53 -7.28 2.80 4.27
C GLY A 53 -8.07 1.51 4.18
N VAL A 54 -9.32 1.62 3.75
CA VAL A 54 -10.16 0.46 3.43
C VAL A 54 -9.62 -0.23 2.18
N ILE A 55 -9.64 -1.56 2.14
CA ILE A 55 -9.25 -2.32 0.94
C ILE A 55 -10.33 -2.19 -0.12
N GLY A 56 -9.93 -1.87 -1.35
CA GLY A 56 -10.83 -1.77 -2.50
C GLY A 56 -10.26 -0.92 -3.64
N ALA A 57 -11.00 -0.83 -4.73
CA ALA A 57 -10.66 0.00 -5.88
C ALA A 57 -10.89 1.48 -5.56
N GLY A 58 -9.97 2.34 -6.00
CA GLY A 58 -10.04 3.80 -5.83
C GLY A 58 -8.76 4.41 -5.29
N THR A 59 -8.61 5.72 -5.44
CA THR A 59 -7.43 6.47 -5.00
C THR A 59 -7.36 6.62 -3.49
N ASN A 60 -8.50 6.64 -2.81
CA ASN A 60 -8.63 6.69 -1.34
C ASN A 60 -8.86 5.30 -0.73
N ARG A 61 -8.28 4.27 -1.33
CA ARG A 61 -8.37 2.87 -0.90
C ARG A 61 -7.00 2.21 -0.91
N MET A 62 -6.83 1.18 -0.06
CA MET A 62 -5.67 0.29 -0.10
C MET A 62 -5.88 -0.75 -1.21
N ASN A 63 -5.00 -0.73 -2.18
CA ASN A 63 -4.95 -1.67 -3.31
C ASN A 63 -3.54 -1.75 -3.88
N PHE A 64 -3.31 -2.61 -4.85
CA PHE A 64 -2.00 -2.78 -5.49
C PHE A 64 -1.45 -1.49 -6.09
N TYR A 65 -2.32 -0.65 -6.64
CA TYR A 65 -1.92 0.60 -7.30
C TYR A 65 -1.50 1.67 -6.30
N THR A 66 -2.23 1.83 -5.20
CA THR A 66 -1.89 2.80 -4.14
C THR A 66 -0.67 2.37 -3.35
N VAL A 67 -0.52 1.07 -3.05
CA VAL A 67 0.69 0.51 -2.44
C VAL A 67 1.88 0.65 -3.38
N GLY A 68 1.71 0.31 -4.66
CA GLY A 68 2.74 0.48 -5.68
C GLY A 68 3.20 1.93 -5.82
N LYS A 69 2.26 2.88 -5.89
CA LYS A 69 2.56 4.33 -5.94
C LYS A 69 3.35 4.80 -4.72
N ALA A 70 2.94 4.38 -3.52
CA ALA A 70 3.63 4.73 -2.28
C ALA A 70 5.05 4.14 -2.25
N THR A 71 5.21 2.88 -2.67
CA THR A 71 6.51 2.21 -2.75
C THR A 71 7.40 2.86 -3.81
N GLN A 72 6.84 3.31 -4.95
CA GLN A 72 7.58 4.06 -5.95
C GLN A 72 8.12 5.37 -5.39
N GLY A 73 7.34 6.07 -4.58
CA GLY A 73 7.80 7.29 -3.87
C GLY A 73 9.00 6.98 -2.96
N LEU A 74 8.95 5.89 -2.20
CA LEU A 74 10.07 5.42 -1.38
C LEU A 74 11.29 5.06 -2.22
N ALA A 75 11.10 4.33 -3.33
CA ALA A 75 12.16 3.96 -4.25
C ALA A 75 12.87 5.18 -4.85
N ASN A 76 12.10 6.19 -5.27
CA ASN A 76 12.63 7.45 -5.78
C ASN A 76 13.48 8.16 -4.72
N PHE A 77 13.00 8.19 -3.47
CA PHE A 77 13.75 8.78 -2.36
C PHE A 77 15.07 8.04 -2.10
N ILE A 78 15.05 6.70 -2.03
CA ILE A 78 16.24 5.86 -1.81
C ILE A 78 17.27 6.07 -2.93
N ASN A 79 16.83 6.09 -4.19
CA ASN A 79 17.68 6.31 -5.34
C ASN A 79 18.30 7.71 -5.33
N LYS A 80 17.52 8.73 -4.96
CA LYS A 80 18.03 10.10 -4.81
C LYS A 80 19.10 10.22 -3.73
N GLN A 81 19.03 9.39 -2.68
CA GLN A 81 20.05 9.35 -1.62
C GLN A 81 21.27 8.47 -2.00
N GLY A 82 21.27 7.82 -3.17
CA GLY A 82 22.34 6.89 -3.57
C GLY A 82 22.41 5.62 -2.71
N ALA A 83 21.32 5.26 -2.03
CA ALA A 83 21.29 4.19 -1.03
C ALA A 83 20.71 2.86 -1.55
N ALA A 84 20.45 2.73 -2.84
CA ALA A 84 19.82 1.55 -3.45
C ALA A 84 20.53 0.23 -3.12
N ALA A 85 21.86 0.25 -3.04
CA ALA A 85 22.66 -0.95 -2.73
C ALA A 85 22.41 -1.53 -1.33
N LYS A 86 21.92 -0.74 -0.39
CA LYS A 86 21.61 -1.19 0.98
C LYS A 86 20.37 -2.07 1.04
N GLY A 87 19.45 -1.90 0.10
CA GLY A 87 18.20 -2.65 0.05
C GLY A 87 17.16 -2.24 1.10
N VAL A 88 16.00 -2.90 1.04
CA VAL A 88 14.85 -2.69 1.92
C VAL A 88 14.38 -4.04 2.46
N ALA A 89 14.16 -4.14 3.77
CA ALA A 89 13.55 -5.31 4.38
C ALA A 89 12.02 -5.17 4.40
N ILE A 90 11.29 -6.26 4.13
CA ILE A 90 9.82 -6.27 4.05
C ILE A 90 9.28 -7.40 4.92
N ALA A 91 8.41 -7.05 5.88
CA ALA A 91 7.65 -8.00 6.67
C ALA A 91 6.15 -7.85 6.39
N PHE A 92 5.41 -8.93 6.63
CA PHE A 92 3.96 -8.98 6.50
C PHE A 92 3.35 -9.78 7.65
N ASP A 93 2.06 -9.55 7.88
CA ASP A 93 1.30 -10.25 8.92
C ASP A 93 0.21 -11.15 8.31
N SER A 94 -0.63 -11.74 9.17
CA SER A 94 -1.70 -12.66 8.77
C SER A 94 -2.95 -11.98 8.21
N ARG A 95 -2.97 -10.66 8.12
CA ARG A 95 -4.14 -9.92 7.65
C ARG A 95 -4.32 -10.08 6.16
N ARG A 96 -5.61 -9.96 5.75
CA ARG A 96 -5.98 -10.03 4.34
C ARG A 96 -5.14 -9.06 3.49
N MET A 97 -4.62 -9.53 2.37
CA MET A 97 -3.81 -8.78 1.39
C MET A 97 -2.43 -8.34 1.89
N SER A 98 -2.03 -8.64 3.14
CA SER A 98 -0.74 -8.25 3.66
C SER A 98 0.43 -8.89 2.91
N PRO A 99 0.43 -10.21 2.62
CA PRO A 99 1.45 -10.84 1.80
C PRO A 99 1.49 -10.28 0.38
N GLU A 100 0.33 -10.10 -0.26
CA GLU A 100 0.21 -9.63 -1.64
C GLU A 100 0.71 -8.17 -1.78
N PHE A 101 0.47 -7.33 -0.78
CA PHE A 101 1.02 -5.98 -0.74
C PHE A 101 2.53 -5.97 -0.50
N ALA A 102 3.06 -6.94 0.28
CA ALA A 102 4.50 -7.12 0.45
C ALA A 102 5.17 -7.49 -0.87
N ASP A 103 4.58 -8.42 -1.62
CA ASP A 103 5.06 -8.81 -2.95
C ASP A 103 5.02 -7.64 -3.93
N THR A 104 3.94 -6.86 -3.93
CA THR A 104 3.82 -5.65 -4.74
C THR A 104 4.94 -4.66 -4.43
N ALA A 105 5.20 -4.40 -3.16
CA ALA A 105 6.28 -3.51 -2.73
C ALA A 105 7.65 -4.06 -3.16
N ALA A 106 7.89 -5.35 -3.00
CA ALA A 106 9.13 -5.99 -3.43
C ALA A 106 9.36 -5.86 -4.93
N CYS A 107 8.31 -6.10 -5.74
CA CYS A 107 8.38 -5.96 -7.20
C CYS A 107 8.71 -4.51 -7.63
N VAL A 108 8.07 -3.51 -7.02
CA VAL A 108 8.33 -2.10 -7.32
C VAL A 108 9.76 -1.72 -6.95
N LEU A 109 10.26 -2.14 -5.79
CA LEU A 109 11.65 -1.90 -5.37
C LEU A 109 12.63 -2.55 -6.35
N ALA A 110 12.42 -3.81 -6.71
CA ALA A 110 13.26 -4.55 -7.65
C ALA A 110 13.29 -3.87 -9.03
N ALA A 111 12.15 -3.41 -9.54
CA ALA A 111 12.05 -2.67 -10.79
C ALA A 111 12.84 -1.34 -10.77
N ASN A 112 13.07 -0.77 -9.59
CA ASN A 112 13.88 0.43 -9.39
C ASN A 112 15.35 0.13 -9.04
N GLY A 113 15.81 -1.13 -9.18
CA GLY A 113 17.18 -1.54 -8.89
C GLY A 113 17.52 -1.60 -7.40
N ILE A 114 16.50 -1.63 -6.52
CA ILE A 114 16.68 -1.69 -5.08
C ILE A 114 16.43 -3.13 -4.62
N LYS A 115 17.39 -3.71 -3.91
CA LYS A 115 17.26 -5.07 -3.37
C LYS A 115 16.17 -5.12 -2.31
N ALA A 116 15.21 -6.03 -2.47
CA ALA A 116 14.17 -6.30 -1.50
C ALA A 116 14.47 -7.61 -0.75
N TYR A 117 14.43 -7.57 0.58
CA TYR A 117 14.53 -8.73 1.45
C TYR A 117 13.16 -8.97 2.06
N ILE A 118 12.45 -9.97 1.58
CA ILE A 118 11.13 -10.34 2.09
C ILE A 118 11.24 -11.56 3.00
N PHE A 119 10.55 -11.53 4.13
CA PHE A 119 10.47 -12.72 4.99
C PHE A 119 9.67 -13.83 4.30
N ASP A 120 10.06 -15.06 4.53
CA ASP A 120 9.41 -16.26 3.98
C ASP A 120 8.11 -16.63 4.70
N SER A 121 7.87 -16.04 5.85
CA SER A 121 6.70 -16.29 6.70
C SER A 121 6.34 -15.04 7.51
N LEU A 122 5.19 -15.09 8.17
CA LEU A 122 4.69 -14.01 9.01
C LEU A 122 5.70 -13.61 10.09
N ARG A 123 5.99 -12.33 10.23
CA ARG A 123 6.92 -11.82 11.24
C ARG A 123 6.37 -10.58 11.94
N PRO A 124 6.60 -10.47 13.25
CA PRO A 124 6.21 -9.29 14.00
C PRO A 124 7.14 -8.11 13.68
N THR A 125 6.63 -6.89 13.86
CA THR A 125 7.37 -5.65 13.59
C THR A 125 8.75 -5.57 14.27
N PRO A 126 8.98 -6.08 15.50
CA PRO A 126 10.32 -6.08 16.11
C PRO A 126 11.36 -6.86 15.31
N GLU A 127 10.98 -7.98 14.67
CA GLU A 127 11.88 -8.75 13.80
C GLU A 127 12.25 -7.97 12.54
N LEU A 128 11.32 -7.22 11.97
CA LEU A 128 11.63 -6.32 10.87
C LEU A 128 12.65 -5.25 11.28
N SER A 129 12.46 -4.63 12.44
CA SER A 129 13.40 -3.64 12.96
C SER A 129 14.78 -4.22 13.19
N PHE A 130 14.87 -5.46 13.67
CA PHE A 130 16.13 -6.19 13.80
C PHE A 130 16.75 -6.46 12.42
N ALA A 131 15.98 -7.00 11.47
CA ALA A 131 16.47 -7.33 10.13
C ALA A 131 17.02 -6.10 9.39
N VAL A 132 16.36 -4.94 9.50
CA VAL A 132 16.86 -3.69 8.90
C VAL A 132 18.27 -3.37 9.38
N ARG A 133 18.55 -3.54 10.67
CA ARG A 133 19.87 -3.27 11.25
C ARG A 133 20.89 -4.35 10.90
N GLU A 134 20.50 -5.62 11.02
CA GLU A 134 21.38 -6.76 10.79
C GLU A 134 21.81 -6.86 9.31
N LEU A 135 20.90 -6.61 8.38
CA LEU A 135 21.18 -6.62 6.95
C LEU A 135 21.74 -5.29 6.42
N GLY A 136 21.82 -4.26 7.28
CA GLY A 136 22.26 -2.93 6.87
C GLY A 136 21.32 -2.25 5.87
N CYS A 137 20.03 -2.59 5.89
CA CYS A 137 19.03 -2.01 4.99
C CYS A 137 18.82 -0.51 5.26
N VAL A 138 18.47 0.25 4.20
CA VAL A 138 18.18 1.68 4.32
C VAL A 138 16.79 1.95 4.90
N ALA A 139 15.87 1.00 4.74
CA ALA A 139 14.49 1.11 5.22
C ALA A 139 13.88 -0.27 5.50
N GLY A 140 12.74 -0.27 6.22
CA GLY A 140 11.88 -1.43 6.40
C GLY A 140 10.43 -1.09 6.04
N ILE A 141 9.74 -2.03 5.40
CA ILE A 141 8.31 -1.95 5.09
C ILE A 141 7.62 -3.05 5.89
N ASN A 142 6.58 -2.68 6.65
CA ASN A 142 5.69 -3.65 7.27
C ASN A 142 4.30 -3.49 6.64
N THR A 143 3.88 -4.50 5.88
CA THR A 143 2.55 -4.50 5.29
C THR A 143 1.55 -5.08 6.27
N VAL A 144 0.69 -4.20 6.79
CA VAL A 144 -0.42 -4.53 7.67
C VAL A 144 -1.68 -3.99 7.03
N SER A 145 -2.57 -4.85 6.57
CA SER A 145 -3.85 -4.39 6.04
C SER A 145 -4.85 -4.18 7.17
N TYR A 146 -5.35 -2.96 7.31
CA TYR A 146 -6.49 -2.69 8.17
C TYR A 146 -7.79 -2.90 7.39
N THR A 147 -8.39 -4.08 7.50
CA THR A 147 -9.83 -4.18 7.34
C THR A 147 -10.45 -3.58 8.59
N HIS A 148 -11.38 -2.68 8.43
CA HIS A 148 -12.26 -2.03 9.38
C HIS A 148 -12.47 -2.78 10.72
N LEU A 149 -11.42 -2.95 11.49
CA LEU A 149 -11.47 -3.31 12.89
C LEU A 149 -11.01 -2.09 13.65
N ARG A 150 -11.91 -1.49 14.40
CA ARG A 150 -11.53 -0.60 15.50
C ARG A 150 -10.32 -1.25 16.17
N ALA A 151 -9.20 -0.55 16.18
CA ALA A 151 -8.13 -0.90 17.07
C ALA A 151 -8.77 -1.01 18.46
N HIS A 152 -8.85 -2.21 19.00
CA HIS A 152 -8.95 -2.37 20.42
C HIS A 152 -7.67 -1.75 20.95
N GLU A 153 -7.78 -0.55 21.50
CA GLU A 153 -6.69 0.06 22.21
C GLU A 153 -6.36 -0.84 23.41
N THR A 154 -5.34 -1.66 23.24
CA THR A 154 -4.69 -2.34 24.36
C THR A 154 -3.84 -1.38 25.21
N ARG A 155 -3.92 -0.08 24.95
CA ARG A 155 -3.22 0.98 25.69
C ARG A 155 -3.86 1.36 27.00
N GLY A 156 -4.98 0.74 27.38
CA GLY A 156 -5.73 1.04 28.60
C GLY A 156 -5.51 0.05 29.76
N ASN A 157 -4.69 -0.98 29.62
CA ASN A 157 -4.51 -2.04 30.64
C ASN A 157 -3.03 -2.28 30.94
N LEU A 158 -2.32 -1.23 31.34
CA LEU A 158 -1.09 -1.33 32.14
C LEU A 158 -1.21 -0.39 33.32
#